data_5b820ac90c63effaca2a487f4fedcc62
#
_entry.id   5b820ac90c63effaca2a487f4fedcc62
#
_cell.length_a   1.000
_cell.length_b   1.000
_cell.length_c   1.000
_cell.angle_alpha   90.00
_cell.angle_beta   90.00
_cell.angle_gamma   90.00
#
_symmetry.space_group_name_H-M   'P 1'
#
loop_
_entity.id
_entity.type
_entity.pdbx_description
1 polymer ?
#
loop_
_entity_poly.entity_id
_entity_poly.type
_entity_poly.pdbx_seq_one_letter_code
_entity_poly.pdbx_strand_id
1 'polypeptide(L)'
;MSEKPEDTEIFEAIVAAAIEAGKVVHDIYRGGFDVQRKADASPVTDADNAAEAVILKRLREVAPHIPIIAEEEVAAGRVPAIADEFFLVDPLDGTKEFIQKRGDFTVNIALIRDRSPVLGVVYAPAKSSLFAGNVSTRTAFRSDENTDSSQTAPRRTIKVRPVPADGLIAVSSRSHSTPETDAYLAQCNVSDRVSIGSSLKFCLVATGEADLYPRLGPTMEWDTAAGHAVLVAAGGSVYAPGGVPLLYAKPTFRNSYFIASGTLIPPALSGRG
;
A
#
# COMPACT_ATOMS: atom_id res chain seq x y z
N MET A 1 -20.15 1.06 -2.50
CA MET A 1 -20.17 1.86 -1.26
C MET A 1 -20.47 3.29 -1.66
N SER A 2 -21.28 4.03 -0.90
CA SER A 2 -21.54 5.45 -1.14
C SER A 2 -20.47 6.30 -0.48
N GLU A 3 -20.06 7.40 -1.14
CA GLU A 3 -19.17 8.40 -0.56
C GLU A 3 -19.89 9.13 0.59
N LYS A 4 -19.17 9.32 1.71
CA LYS A 4 -19.64 10.19 2.79
C LYS A 4 -19.21 11.64 2.51
N PRO A 5 -19.93 12.65 3.00
CA PRO A 5 -19.56 14.06 2.79
C PRO A 5 -18.14 14.40 3.27
N GLU A 6 -17.66 13.75 4.32
CA GLU A 6 -16.31 13.92 4.90
C GLU A 6 -15.20 13.20 4.12
N ASP A 7 -15.53 12.24 3.24
CA ASP A 7 -14.52 11.41 2.55
C ASP A 7 -13.58 12.27 1.68
N THR A 8 -14.06 13.34 1.08
CA THR A 8 -13.23 14.25 0.27
C THR A 8 -12.21 14.99 1.15
N GLU A 9 -12.60 15.47 2.32
CA GLU A 9 -11.71 16.16 3.25
C GLU A 9 -10.66 15.19 3.81
N ILE A 10 -11.09 13.99 4.24
CA ILE A 10 -10.20 12.94 4.70
C ILE A 10 -9.23 12.53 3.60
N PHE A 11 -9.70 12.40 2.35
CA PHE A 11 -8.84 12.02 1.22
C PHE A 11 -7.71 13.01 0.98
N GLU A 12 -8.01 14.31 0.96
CA GLU A 12 -7.00 15.35 0.81
C GLU A 12 -6.06 15.40 2.02
N ALA A 13 -6.57 15.15 3.23
CA ALA A 13 -5.76 15.13 4.44
C ALA A 13 -4.77 13.94 4.46
N ILE A 14 -5.18 12.72 4.04
CA ILE A 14 -4.26 11.59 3.96
C ILE A 14 -3.21 11.77 2.86
N VAL A 15 -3.54 12.44 1.74
CA VAL A 15 -2.57 12.82 0.71
C VAL A 15 -1.52 13.78 1.29
N ALA A 16 -1.97 14.83 1.98
CA ALA A 16 -1.06 15.79 2.61
C ALA A 16 -0.20 15.14 3.70
N ALA A 17 -0.79 14.27 4.54
CA ALA A 17 -0.07 13.54 5.57
C ALA A 17 1.03 12.63 5.00
N ALA A 18 0.73 11.93 3.90
CA ALA A 18 1.70 11.07 3.23
C ALA A 18 2.88 11.88 2.63
N ILE A 19 2.61 13.05 2.05
CA ILE A 19 3.67 13.94 1.52
C ILE A 19 4.54 14.46 2.67
N GLU A 20 3.93 14.94 3.76
CA GLU A 20 4.65 15.46 4.92
C GLU A 20 5.51 14.38 5.60
N ALA A 21 4.95 13.20 5.83
CA ALA A 21 5.68 12.05 6.38
C ALA A 21 6.79 11.58 5.42
N GLY A 22 6.50 11.50 4.12
CA GLY A 22 7.49 11.11 3.13
C GLY A 22 8.67 12.08 3.03
N LYS A 23 8.45 13.38 3.27
CA LYS A 23 9.54 14.35 3.39
C LYS A 23 10.47 14.01 4.57
N VAL A 24 9.89 13.73 5.74
CA VAL A 24 10.66 13.32 6.93
C VAL A 24 11.46 12.04 6.64
N VAL A 25 10.82 11.03 6.04
CA VAL A 25 11.49 9.78 5.63
C VAL A 25 12.65 10.06 4.67
N HIS A 26 12.43 10.91 3.67
CA HIS A 26 13.45 11.23 2.66
C HIS A 26 14.63 12.02 3.24
N ASP A 27 14.39 12.95 4.15
CA ASP A 27 15.44 13.73 4.81
C ASP A 27 16.34 12.80 5.64
N ILE A 28 15.76 11.88 6.42
CA ILE A 28 16.50 10.86 7.18
C ILE A 28 17.24 9.90 6.22
N TYR A 29 16.59 9.47 5.13
CA TYR A 29 17.22 8.63 4.11
C TYR A 29 18.48 9.26 3.53
N ARG A 30 18.49 10.57 3.31
CA ARG A 30 19.65 11.31 2.78
C ARG A 30 20.70 11.63 3.85
N GLY A 31 20.26 11.98 5.06
CA GLY A 31 21.13 12.44 6.14
C GLY A 31 21.89 11.34 6.89
N GLY A 32 21.41 10.11 6.82
CA GLY A 32 21.88 8.98 7.61
C GLY A 32 20.92 8.65 8.75
N PHE A 33 20.96 7.40 9.24
CA PHE A 33 20.03 6.88 10.25
C PHE A 33 20.65 5.72 11.02
N ASP A 34 20.18 5.50 12.23
CA ASP A 34 20.49 4.32 13.04
C ASP A 34 19.46 3.23 12.77
N VAL A 35 19.89 1.98 12.80
CA VAL A 35 19.04 0.81 12.62
C VAL A 35 18.90 0.09 13.95
N GLN A 36 17.66 -0.06 14.41
CA GLN A 36 17.29 -0.84 15.58
C GLN A 36 16.54 -2.11 15.15
N ARG A 37 16.28 -3.02 16.08
CA ARG A 37 15.47 -4.22 15.83
C ARG A 37 14.28 -4.24 16.78
N LYS A 38 13.10 -4.52 16.22
CA LYS A 38 11.88 -4.79 16.98
C LYS A 38 11.97 -6.14 17.71
N ALA A 39 10.99 -6.45 18.56
CA ALA A 39 10.94 -7.70 19.31
C ALA A 39 10.86 -8.95 18.41
N ASP A 40 10.28 -8.83 17.23
CA ASP A 40 10.18 -9.87 16.19
C ASP A 40 11.43 -9.94 15.28
N ALA A 41 12.50 -9.23 15.64
CA ALA A 41 13.76 -9.09 14.89
C ALA A 41 13.64 -8.34 13.54
N SER A 42 12.50 -7.76 13.19
CA SER A 42 12.38 -6.86 12.04
C SER A 42 13.16 -5.55 12.29
N PRO A 43 13.75 -4.94 11.25
CA PRO A 43 14.44 -3.67 11.40
C PRO A 43 13.43 -2.53 11.56
N VAL A 44 13.80 -1.52 12.35
CA VAL A 44 13.12 -0.24 12.47
C VAL A 44 14.17 0.87 12.50
N THR A 45 13.87 2.02 11.97
CA THR A 45 14.73 3.20 11.97
C THR A 45 14.01 4.39 12.60
N ASP A 46 14.76 5.44 12.87
CA ASP A 46 14.17 6.69 13.35
C ASP A 46 13.15 7.28 12.34
N ALA A 47 13.28 6.91 11.05
CA ALA A 47 12.35 7.34 10.02
C ALA A 47 10.95 6.76 10.21
N ASP A 48 10.83 5.50 10.61
CA ASP A 48 9.54 4.84 10.89
C ASP A 48 8.77 5.60 11.97
N ASN A 49 9.40 5.82 13.12
CA ASN A 49 8.77 6.52 14.26
C ASN A 49 8.46 8.01 13.95
N ALA A 50 9.38 8.70 13.28
CA ALA A 50 9.19 10.12 12.95
C ALA A 50 8.06 10.32 11.94
N ALA A 51 7.98 9.47 10.91
CA ALA A 51 6.91 9.50 9.93
C ALA A 51 5.55 9.14 10.56
N GLU A 52 5.51 8.10 11.42
CA GLU A 52 4.27 7.73 12.11
C GLU A 52 3.74 8.88 12.97
N ALA A 53 4.59 9.56 13.72
CA ALA A 53 4.19 10.70 14.54
C ALA A 53 3.53 11.82 13.72
N VAL A 54 4.05 12.13 12.53
CA VAL A 54 3.47 13.11 11.61
C VAL A 54 2.08 12.65 11.13
N ILE A 55 1.97 11.40 10.68
CA ILE A 55 0.72 10.85 10.16
C ILE A 55 -0.35 10.84 11.25
N LEU A 56 -0.03 10.30 12.44
CA LEU A 56 -0.96 10.21 13.56
C LEU A 56 -1.49 11.58 13.97
N LYS A 57 -0.63 12.61 14.01
CA LYS A 57 -1.05 13.98 14.31
C LYS A 57 -2.09 14.46 13.29
N ARG A 58 -1.82 14.33 12.00
CA ARG A 58 -2.71 14.79 10.92
C ARG A 58 -4.05 14.06 10.92
N LEU A 59 -4.04 12.75 11.09
CA LEU A 59 -5.28 11.96 11.12
C LEU A 59 -6.14 12.30 12.32
N ARG A 60 -5.55 12.55 13.50
CA ARG A 60 -6.27 12.97 14.71
C ARG A 60 -6.86 14.38 14.59
N GLU A 61 -6.27 15.26 13.80
CA GLU A 61 -6.78 16.61 13.52
C GLU A 61 -8.03 16.56 12.62
N VAL A 62 -8.00 15.73 11.56
CA VAL A 62 -9.09 15.70 10.55
C VAL A 62 -10.23 14.76 10.95
N ALA A 63 -9.92 13.64 11.59
CA ALA A 63 -10.89 12.60 11.92
C ALA A 63 -10.64 12.02 13.33
N PRO A 64 -10.79 12.81 14.42
CA PRO A 64 -10.45 12.40 15.78
C PRO A 64 -11.28 11.23 16.31
N HIS A 65 -12.41 10.94 15.68
CA HIS A 65 -13.34 9.86 16.05
C HIS A 65 -13.01 8.52 15.38
N ILE A 66 -12.12 8.51 14.37
CA ILE A 66 -11.75 7.31 13.62
C ILE A 66 -10.49 6.68 14.26
N PRO A 67 -10.54 5.42 14.75
CA PRO A 67 -9.37 4.74 15.28
C PRO A 67 -8.25 4.61 14.24
N ILE A 68 -7.00 4.66 14.71
CA ILE A 68 -5.81 4.51 13.86
C ILE A 68 -5.04 3.29 14.30
N ILE A 69 -4.88 2.33 13.41
CA ILE A 69 -4.02 1.15 13.56
C ILE A 69 -2.75 1.44 12.76
N ALA A 70 -1.66 1.72 13.46
CA ALA A 70 -0.37 2.03 12.86
C ALA A 70 0.68 1.00 13.27
N GLU A 71 1.60 0.68 12.39
CA GLU A 71 2.57 -0.41 12.57
C GLU A 71 3.36 -0.28 13.86
N GLU A 72 3.95 0.91 14.13
CA GLU A 72 4.81 1.12 15.30
C GLU A 72 4.02 1.20 16.60
N GLU A 73 2.79 1.75 16.57
CA GLU A 73 1.86 1.70 17.70
C GLU A 73 1.49 0.25 18.05
N VAL A 74 1.20 -0.58 17.05
CA VAL A 74 0.91 -2.01 17.24
C VAL A 74 2.13 -2.76 17.78
N ALA A 75 3.31 -2.52 17.23
CA ALA A 75 4.57 -3.10 17.71
C ALA A 75 4.87 -2.72 19.17
N ALA A 76 4.45 -1.54 19.59
CA ALA A 76 4.56 -1.06 20.97
C ALA A 76 3.39 -1.54 21.89
N GLY A 77 2.49 -2.39 21.38
CA GLY A 77 1.35 -2.93 22.15
C GLY A 77 0.17 -1.96 22.31
N ARG A 78 0.16 -0.84 21.59
CA ARG A 78 -0.91 0.17 21.62
C ARG A 78 -1.90 -0.05 20.49
N VAL A 79 -2.85 -0.95 20.68
CA VAL A 79 -3.88 -1.29 19.69
C VAL A 79 -5.22 -0.76 20.16
N PRO A 80 -5.83 0.23 19.48
CA PRO A 80 -7.18 0.68 19.81
C PRO A 80 -8.23 -0.39 19.48
N ALA A 81 -9.42 -0.25 20.06
CA ALA A 81 -10.56 -1.07 19.66
C ALA A 81 -10.87 -0.82 18.17
N ILE A 82 -11.00 -1.90 17.40
CA ILE A 82 -11.36 -1.81 15.99
C ILE A 82 -12.86 -1.48 15.88
N ALA A 83 -13.18 -0.47 15.09
CA ALA A 83 -14.54 -0.09 14.72
C ALA A 83 -14.84 -0.53 13.28
N ASP A 84 -16.08 -0.31 12.82
CA ASP A 84 -16.45 -0.55 11.40
C ASP A 84 -15.68 0.36 10.43
N GLU A 85 -15.12 1.46 10.94
CA GLU A 85 -14.27 2.39 10.22
C GLU A 85 -12.99 2.67 11.00
N PHE A 86 -11.83 2.54 10.36
CA PHE A 86 -10.52 2.78 10.98
C PHE A 86 -9.44 3.05 9.93
N PHE A 87 -8.38 3.73 10.33
CA PHE A 87 -7.19 3.88 9.49
C PHE A 87 -6.23 2.71 9.68
N LEU A 88 -5.58 2.33 8.57
CA LEU A 88 -4.39 1.48 8.56
C LEU A 88 -3.21 2.32 8.06
N VAL A 89 -2.12 2.32 8.80
CA VAL A 89 -0.92 3.12 8.52
C VAL A 89 0.32 2.26 8.58
N ASP A 90 1.12 2.34 7.52
CA ASP A 90 2.50 1.90 7.51
C ASP A 90 3.38 3.12 7.21
N PRO A 91 4.11 3.63 8.19
CA PRO A 91 4.92 4.84 8.03
C PRO A 91 6.11 4.64 7.09
N LEU A 92 6.61 3.39 6.95
CA LEU A 92 7.75 3.05 6.11
C LEU A 92 7.73 1.57 5.69
N ASP A 93 6.86 1.22 4.73
CA ASP A 93 6.90 -0.10 4.10
C ASP A 93 8.17 -0.26 3.25
N GLY A 94 8.89 -1.34 3.47
CA GLY A 94 10.16 -1.60 2.82
C GLY A 94 11.36 -1.08 3.59
N THR A 95 11.38 -1.20 4.92
CA THR A 95 12.52 -0.81 5.76
C THR A 95 13.83 -1.48 5.34
N LYS A 96 13.79 -2.71 4.80
CA LYS A 96 14.97 -3.37 4.23
C LYS A 96 15.51 -2.65 3.00
N GLU A 97 14.64 -2.24 2.10
CA GLU A 97 14.95 -1.47 0.90
C GLU A 97 15.48 -0.08 1.26
N PHE A 98 14.91 0.54 2.31
CA PHE A 98 15.38 1.79 2.88
C PHE A 98 16.81 1.67 3.41
N ILE A 99 17.09 0.69 4.27
CA ILE A 99 18.43 0.42 4.85
C ILE A 99 19.45 0.14 3.75
N GLN A 100 19.07 -0.60 2.72
CA GLN A 100 19.94 -0.97 1.59
C GLN A 100 20.06 0.15 0.53
N LYS A 101 19.50 1.33 0.77
CA LYS A 101 19.55 2.49 -0.14
C LYS A 101 18.99 2.19 -1.54
N ARG A 102 17.95 1.35 -1.64
CA ARG A 102 17.35 0.94 -2.93
C ARG A 102 16.23 1.86 -3.44
N GLY A 103 15.67 2.70 -2.59
CA GLY A 103 14.62 3.66 -2.96
C GLY A 103 13.23 3.07 -3.21
N ASP A 104 13.02 1.76 -3.03
CA ASP A 104 11.73 1.07 -3.22
C ASP A 104 10.97 0.95 -1.88
N PHE A 105 10.80 2.05 -1.16
CA PHE A 105 10.05 2.13 0.09
C PHE A 105 8.93 3.15 0.00
N THR A 106 7.87 2.95 0.77
CA THR A 106 6.67 3.79 0.68
C THR A 106 6.09 4.15 2.05
N VAL A 107 5.42 5.30 2.11
CA VAL A 107 4.46 5.67 3.15
C VAL A 107 3.09 5.24 2.69
N ASN A 108 2.37 4.47 3.51
CA ASN A 108 1.05 3.93 3.19
C ASN A 108 0.02 4.39 4.21
N ILE A 109 -1.08 4.99 3.75
CA ILE A 109 -2.21 5.40 4.59
C ILE A 109 -3.49 4.93 3.89
N ALA A 110 -4.36 4.22 4.61
CA ALA A 110 -5.65 3.78 4.10
C ALA A 110 -6.77 4.01 5.12
N LEU A 111 -7.96 4.33 4.63
CA LEU A 111 -9.20 4.27 5.39
C LEU A 111 -9.93 2.98 5.03
N ILE A 112 -10.26 2.20 6.05
CA ILE A 112 -11.05 0.99 5.94
C ILE A 112 -12.47 1.28 6.42
N ARG A 113 -13.48 0.77 5.70
CA ARG A 113 -14.89 0.81 6.10
C ARG A 113 -15.52 -0.52 5.75
N ASP A 114 -16.28 -1.10 6.69
CA ASP A 114 -16.92 -2.41 6.50
C ASP A 114 -15.93 -3.47 6.00
N ARG A 115 -14.74 -3.50 6.60
CA ARG A 115 -13.63 -4.40 6.28
C ARG A 115 -13.07 -4.27 4.85
N SER A 116 -13.36 -3.20 4.14
CA SER A 116 -12.88 -2.94 2.78
C SER A 116 -12.18 -1.57 2.70
N PRO A 117 -11.09 -1.43 1.94
CA PRO A 117 -10.44 -0.15 1.79
C PRO A 117 -11.29 0.80 0.93
N VAL A 118 -11.48 2.03 1.40
CA VAL A 118 -12.27 3.06 0.69
C VAL A 118 -11.43 4.22 0.19
N LEU A 119 -10.40 4.60 0.94
CA LEU A 119 -9.42 5.60 0.55
C LEU A 119 -8.02 5.02 0.74
N GLY A 120 -7.08 5.40 -0.10
CA GLY A 120 -5.70 4.98 0.05
C GLY A 120 -4.70 5.91 -0.63
N VAL A 121 -3.54 6.04 0.01
CA VAL A 121 -2.39 6.77 -0.52
C VAL A 121 -1.13 5.95 -0.33
N VAL A 122 -0.37 5.80 -1.39
CA VAL A 122 0.97 5.20 -1.43
C VAL A 122 1.94 6.25 -1.93
N TYR A 123 2.89 6.66 -1.12
CA TYR A 123 3.91 7.63 -1.51
C TYR A 123 5.31 7.02 -1.42
N ALA A 124 6.04 7.02 -2.53
CA ALA A 124 7.43 6.60 -2.64
C ALA A 124 8.35 7.84 -2.69
N PRO A 125 8.83 8.36 -1.55
CA PRO A 125 9.52 9.64 -1.51
C PRO A 125 10.85 9.65 -2.26
N ALA A 126 11.60 8.56 -2.25
CA ALA A 126 12.85 8.45 -3.02
C ALA A 126 12.64 8.42 -4.54
N LYS A 127 11.40 8.20 -5.01
CA LYS A 127 11.01 8.20 -6.43
C LYS A 127 10.14 9.41 -6.77
N SER A 128 9.87 10.28 -5.81
CA SER A 128 8.95 11.42 -5.97
C SER A 128 7.58 11.02 -6.53
N SER A 129 7.11 9.80 -6.29
CA SER A 129 5.90 9.26 -6.89
C SER A 129 4.84 8.97 -5.84
N LEU A 130 3.72 9.67 -5.93
CA LEU A 130 2.53 9.50 -5.10
C LEU A 130 1.41 8.89 -5.93
N PHE A 131 0.71 7.92 -5.34
CA PHE A 131 -0.48 7.28 -5.90
C PHE A 131 -1.60 7.38 -4.87
N ALA A 132 -2.78 7.81 -5.30
CA ALA A 132 -3.93 7.92 -4.41
C ALA A 132 -5.20 7.42 -5.08
N GLY A 133 -6.11 6.85 -4.29
CA GLY A 133 -7.36 6.29 -4.77
C GLY A 133 -8.52 6.51 -3.80
N ASN A 134 -9.66 6.95 -4.36
CA ASN A 134 -10.97 6.97 -3.71
C ASN A 134 -11.86 5.94 -4.42
N VAL A 135 -12.18 4.86 -3.72
CA VAL A 135 -12.94 3.72 -4.27
C VAL A 135 -14.39 4.10 -4.55
N SER A 136 -14.99 4.95 -3.70
CA SER A 136 -16.39 5.36 -3.82
C SER A 136 -16.64 6.17 -5.08
N THR A 137 -15.72 7.07 -5.42
CA THR A 137 -15.80 7.90 -6.64
C THR A 137 -15.15 7.27 -7.86
N ARG A 138 -14.44 6.13 -7.67
CA ARG A 138 -13.61 5.48 -8.70
C ARG A 138 -12.56 6.45 -9.28
N THR A 139 -11.98 7.26 -8.41
CA THR A 139 -10.92 8.21 -8.79
C THR A 139 -9.59 7.69 -8.30
N ALA A 140 -8.66 7.46 -9.22
CA ALA A 140 -7.27 7.15 -8.89
C ALA A 140 -6.34 8.07 -9.67
N PHE A 141 -5.28 8.55 -9.03
CA PHE A 141 -4.28 9.39 -9.68
C PHE A 141 -2.87 9.10 -9.22
N ARG A 142 -1.92 9.48 -10.07
CA ARG A 142 -0.49 9.62 -9.75
C ARG A 142 -0.11 11.09 -9.81
N SER A 143 0.79 11.50 -8.91
CA SER A 143 1.49 12.79 -8.97
C SER A 143 2.99 12.59 -8.70
N ASP A 144 3.82 13.46 -9.27
CA ASP A 144 5.28 13.40 -9.12
C ASP A 144 5.69 14.46 -8.07
N GLU A 145 5.47 14.12 -6.78
CA GLU A 145 5.68 15.01 -5.64
C GLU A 145 7.18 15.12 -5.30
N ASN A 146 7.76 16.28 -5.58
CA ASN A 146 9.13 16.54 -5.20
C ASN A 146 9.20 16.96 -3.72
N THR A 147 9.91 16.19 -2.90
CA THR A 147 10.09 16.47 -1.46
C THR A 147 10.77 17.81 -1.17
N ASP A 148 11.53 18.34 -2.13
CA ASP A 148 12.23 19.64 -2.02
C ASP A 148 11.37 20.81 -2.53
N SER A 149 10.15 20.57 -3.07
CA SER A 149 9.25 21.61 -3.59
C SER A 149 8.09 21.88 -2.64
N SER A 150 7.71 23.16 -2.52
CA SER A 150 6.47 23.57 -1.86
C SER A 150 5.25 23.58 -2.80
N GLN A 151 5.45 23.31 -4.09
CA GLN A 151 4.38 23.30 -5.07
C GLN A 151 3.76 21.91 -5.19
N THR A 152 2.43 21.85 -5.18
CA THR A 152 1.68 20.62 -5.44
C THR A 152 1.86 20.21 -6.91
N ALA A 153 2.26 18.97 -7.13
CA ALA A 153 2.43 18.45 -8.48
C ALA A 153 1.07 18.17 -9.16
N PRO A 154 1.00 18.26 -10.49
CA PRO A 154 -0.23 17.95 -11.22
C PRO A 154 -0.63 16.48 -11.07
N ARG A 155 -1.89 16.25 -10.77
CA ARG A 155 -2.49 14.92 -10.66
C ARG A 155 -2.84 14.37 -12.04
N ARG A 156 -2.37 13.16 -12.35
CA ARG A 156 -2.67 12.44 -13.59
C ARG A 156 -3.55 11.24 -13.25
N THR A 157 -4.73 11.14 -13.84
CA THR A 157 -5.59 9.97 -13.67
C THR A 157 -4.87 8.71 -14.12
N ILE A 158 -4.97 7.66 -13.31
CA ILE A 158 -4.45 6.32 -13.63
C ILE A 158 -5.60 5.32 -13.73
N LYS A 159 -5.40 4.30 -14.57
CA LYS A 159 -6.35 3.18 -14.75
C LYS A 159 -5.59 1.92 -15.08
N VAL A 160 -6.13 0.78 -14.65
CA VAL A 160 -5.66 -0.53 -15.11
C VAL A 160 -5.83 -0.64 -16.63
N ARG A 161 -4.96 -1.40 -17.28
CA ARG A 161 -5.05 -1.64 -18.73
C ARG A 161 -5.91 -2.88 -19.04
N PRO A 162 -6.43 -2.98 -20.27
CA PRO A 162 -7.01 -4.22 -20.77
C PRO A 162 -5.97 -5.36 -20.77
N VAL A 163 -6.43 -6.61 -20.64
CA VAL A 163 -5.55 -7.79 -20.72
C VAL A 163 -4.80 -7.80 -22.06
N PRO A 164 -3.46 -7.79 -22.06
CA PRO A 164 -2.68 -7.79 -23.30
C PRO A 164 -2.75 -9.15 -24.00
N ALA A 165 -2.78 -9.15 -25.35
CA ALA A 165 -2.91 -10.37 -26.14
C ALA A 165 -1.62 -11.23 -26.15
N ASP A 166 -0.46 -10.58 -25.97
CA ASP A 166 0.89 -11.15 -26.04
C ASP A 166 1.43 -11.64 -24.69
N GLY A 167 0.58 -11.64 -23.66
CA GLY A 167 0.88 -12.16 -22.32
C GLY A 167 0.97 -11.08 -21.25
N LEU A 168 0.83 -11.53 -20.02
CA LEU A 168 0.76 -10.68 -18.83
C LEU A 168 2.14 -10.23 -18.36
N ILE A 169 2.23 -9.02 -17.82
CA ILE A 169 3.35 -8.58 -17.00
C ILE A 169 3.02 -8.83 -15.54
N ALA A 170 3.76 -9.74 -14.88
CA ALA A 170 3.59 -10.04 -13.47
C ALA A 170 4.57 -9.23 -12.62
N VAL A 171 4.08 -8.69 -11.49
CA VAL A 171 4.95 -8.07 -10.48
C VAL A 171 5.25 -9.09 -9.40
N SER A 172 6.52 -9.21 -9.02
CA SER A 172 6.96 -10.03 -7.90
C SER A 172 7.70 -9.22 -6.86
N SER A 173 7.75 -9.72 -5.63
CA SER A 173 8.60 -9.13 -4.59
C SER A 173 10.06 -9.38 -4.91
N ARG A 174 10.89 -8.35 -4.83
CA ARG A 174 12.35 -8.49 -4.98
C ARG A 174 12.97 -9.38 -3.90
N SER A 175 12.44 -9.28 -2.68
CA SER A 175 13.04 -9.91 -1.49
C SER A 175 12.29 -11.16 -1.02
N HIS A 176 11.11 -11.48 -1.58
CA HIS A 176 10.20 -12.49 -1.05
C HIS A 176 9.47 -13.30 -2.14
N SER A 177 10.16 -13.64 -3.25
CA SER A 177 9.61 -14.64 -4.19
C SER A 177 9.66 -16.02 -3.55
N THR A 178 8.61 -16.81 -3.74
CA THR A 178 8.51 -18.17 -3.21
C THR A 178 8.24 -19.17 -4.35
N PRO A 179 8.60 -20.46 -4.19
CA PRO A 179 8.26 -21.48 -5.18
C PRO A 179 6.76 -21.56 -5.50
N GLU A 180 5.91 -21.28 -4.51
CA GLU A 180 4.45 -21.24 -4.68
C GLU A 180 4.04 -20.10 -5.63
N THR A 181 4.70 -18.94 -5.53
CA THR A 181 4.48 -17.82 -6.46
C THR A 181 4.86 -18.20 -7.88
N ASP A 182 5.99 -18.88 -8.06
CA ASP A 182 6.42 -19.34 -9.38
C ASP A 182 5.48 -20.39 -9.95
N ALA A 183 5.03 -21.35 -9.13
CA ALA A 183 4.05 -22.35 -9.52
C ALA A 183 2.69 -21.75 -9.89
N TYR A 184 2.28 -20.67 -9.21
CA TYR A 184 1.07 -19.94 -9.56
C TYR A 184 1.22 -19.20 -10.89
N LEU A 185 2.31 -18.48 -11.09
CA LEU A 185 2.58 -17.72 -12.31
C LEU A 185 2.73 -18.63 -13.55
N ALA A 186 3.18 -19.87 -13.35
CA ALA A 186 3.24 -20.88 -14.43
C ALA A 186 1.86 -21.27 -14.99
N GLN A 187 0.76 -21.02 -14.25
CA GLN A 187 -0.60 -21.23 -14.70
C GLN A 187 -1.18 -20.03 -15.44
N CYS A 188 -0.46 -18.91 -15.44
CA CYS A 188 -0.85 -17.67 -16.10
C CYS A 188 -0.02 -17.49 -17.37
N ASN A 189 -0.60 -16.89 -18.42
CA ASN A 189 0.16 -16.55 -19.63
C ASN A 189 1.04 -15.30 -19.38
N VAL A 190 2.15 -15.48 -18.62
CA VAL A 190 3.07 -14.40 -18.24
C VAL A 190 4.17 -14.29 -19.31
N SER A 191 4.28 -13.11 -19.94
CA SER A 191 5.32 -12.80 -20.92
C SER A 191 6.54 -12.10 -20.29
N ASP A 192 6.34 -11.36 -19.19
CA ASP A 192 7.43 -10.64 -18.51
C ASP A 192 7.20 -10.54 -17.00
N ARG A 193 8.29 -10.32 -16.25
CA ARG A 193 8.27 -10.18 -14.79
C ARG A 193 9.05 -8.96 -14.34
N VAL A 194 8.37 -8.08 -13.60
CA VAL A 194 8.97 -6.90 -12.96
C VAL A 194 9.15 -7.17 -11.47
N SER A 195 10.32 -6.80 -10.94
CA SER A 195 10.64 -6.94 -9.52
C SER A 195 10.80 -5.57 -8.86
N ILE A 196 9.94 -5.27 -7.89
CA ILE A 196 9.94 -4.00 -7.14
C ILE A 196 9.60 -4.25 -5.68
N GLY A 197 10.07 -3.36 -4.77
CA GLY A 197 9.76 -3.41 -3.34
C GLY A 197 8.41 -2.79 -2.98
N SER A 198 8.00 -2.98 -1.71
CA SER A 198 6.92 -2.25 -1.06
C SER A 198 5.55 -2.32 -1.76
N SER A 199 4.63 -1.46 -1.38
CA SER A 199 3.28 -1.28 -1.97
C SER A 199 3.28 -0.79 -3.41
N LEU A 200 4.44 -0.40 -3.98
CA LEU A 200 4.60 -0.03 -5.39
C LEU A 200 4.11 -1.13 -6.34
N LYS A 201 4.09 -2.39 -5.90
CA LYS A 201 3.56 -3.51 -6.69
C LYS A 201 2.10 -3.32 -7.07
N PHE A 202 1.27 -2.83 -6.16
CA PHE A 202 -0.13 -2.46 -6.46
C PHE A 202 -0.21 -1.28 -7.42
N CYS A 203 0.70 -0.30 -7.25
CA CYS A 203 0.72 0.90 -8.07
C CYS A 203 1.05 0.59 -9.55
N LEU A 204 1.98 -0.34 -9.80
CA LEU A 204 2.28 -0.78 -11.18
C LEU A 204 1.07 -1.44 -11.85
N VAL A 205 0.28 -2.21 -11.11
CA VAL A 205 -0.96 -2.78 -11.64
C VAL A 205 -2.01 -1.68 -11.86
N ALA A 206 -2.14 -0.74 -10.92
CA ALA A 206 -3.10 0.36 -11.00
C ALA A 206 -2.82 1.34 -12.15
N THR A 207 -1.54 1.51 -12.54
CA THR A 207 -1.14 2.34 -13.69
C THR A 207 -1.21 1.62 -15.03
N GLY A 208 -1.47 0.29 -15.02
CA GLY A 208 -1.42 -0.54 -16.22
C GLY A 208 0.00 -0.83 -16.73
N GLU A 209 1.03 -0.54 -15.94
CA GLU A 209 2.42 -0.95 -16.22
C GLU A 209 2.64 -2.44 -15.97
N ALA A 210 1.77 -3.07 -15.14
CA ALA A 210 1.70 -4.50 -14.93
C ALA A 210 0.23 -4.97 -14.88
N ASP A 211 0.01 -6.29 -14.88
CA ASP A 211 -1.31 -6.90 -14.94
C ASP A 211 -1.65 -7.71 -13.72
N LEU A 212 -0.64 -8.28 -13.05
CA LEU A 212 -0.82 -9.30 -12.02
C LEU A 212 0.23 -9.19 -10.92
N TYR A 213 -0.21 -9.20 -9.66
CA TYR A 213 0.66 -9.26 -8.49
C TYR A 213 0.16 -10.36 -7.53
N PRO A 214 0.69 -11.60 -7.62
CA PRO A 214 0.46 -12.65 -6.64
C PRO A 214 1.34 -12.45 -5.41
N ARG A 215 0.76 -12.62 -4.23
CA ARG A 215 1.48 -12.59 -2.96
C ARG A 215 1.17 -13.85 -2.15
N LEU A 216 2.07 -14.84 -2.24
CA LEU A 216 2.00 -16.12 -1.54
C LEU A 216 3.05 -16.18 -0.41
N GLY A 217 3.16 -15.09 0.30
CA GLY A 217 4.03 -14.95 1.46
C GLY A 217 3.42 -13.98 2.48
N PRO A 218 3.96 -13.91 3.70
CA PRO A 218 3.39 -13.10 4.76
C PRO A 218 3.41 -11.61 4.42
N THR A 219 2.32 -10.92 4.79
CA THR A 219 2.19 -9.47 4.82
C THR A 219 1.25 -9.08 5.95
N MET A 220 1.35 -7.83 6.38
CA MET A 220 0.40 -7.25 7.32
C MET A 220 -0.66 -6.43 6.57
N GLU A 221 -1.76 -6.11 7.24
CA GLU A 221 -2.85 -5.34 6.64
C GLU A 221 -2.42 -3.94 6.21
N TRP A 222 -1.56 -3.29 6.98
CA TRP A 222 -1.03 -1.96 6.66
C TRP A 222 -0.09 -1.94 5.45
N ASP A 223 0.59 -3.06 5.12
CA ASP A 223 1.41 -3.21 3.90
C ASP A 223 0.56 -3.18 2.63
N THR A 224 -0.74 -3.46 2.72
CA THR A 224 -1.57 -3.73 1.54
C THR A 224 -2.74 -2.79 1.35
N ALA A 225 -3.32 -2.28 2.43
CA ALA A 225 -4.61 -1.56 2.39
C ALA A 225 -4.59 -0.33 1.47
N ALA A 226 -3.53 0.47 1.53
CA ALA A 226 -3.39 1.66 0.70
C ALA A 226 -3.28 1.32 -0.80
N GLY A 227 -2.39 0.39 -1.13
CA GLY A 227 -2.22 -0.08 -2.50
C GLY A 227 -3.48 -0.76 -3.05
N HIS A 228 -4.21 -1.50 -2.22
CA HIS A 228 -5.49 -2.11 -2.56
C HIS A 228 -6.54 -1.04 -2.92
N ALA A 229 -6.69 0.01 -2.09
CA ALA A 229 -7.60 1.12 -2.41
C ALA A 229 -7.26 1.78 -3.74
N VAL A 230 -5.98 2.09 -3.97
CA VAL A 230 -5.50 2.69 -5.23
C VAL A 230 -5.85 1.80 -6.43
N LEU A 231 -5.57 0.50 -6.32
CA LEU A 231 -5.82 -0.45 -7.39
C LEU A 231 -7.32 -0.59 -7.71
N VAL A 232 -8.18 -0.71 -6.69
CA VAL A 232 -9.63 -0.82 -6.89
C VAL A 232 -10.20 0.46 -7.47
N ALA A 233 -9.76 1.63 -7.00
CA ALA A 233 -10.16 2.92 -7.56
C ALA A 233 -9.74 3.07 -9.04
N ALA A 234 -8.61 2.45 -9.44
CA ALA A 234 -8.13 2.41 -10.82
C ALA A 234 -8.86 1.36 -11.71
N GLY A 235 -9.76 0.55 -11.13
CA GLY A 235 -10.55 -0.46 -11.82
C GLY A 235 -10.03 -1.91 -11.74
N GLY A 236 -9.04 -2.16 -10.87
CA GLY A 236 -8.55 -3.52 -10.58
C GLY A 236 -9.26 -4.18 -9.40
N SER A 237 -8.71 -5.31 -8.95
CA SER A 237 -9.27 -6.12 -7.86
C SER A 237 -8.18 -6.83 -7.07
N VAL A 238 -8.49 -7.19 -5.82
CA VAL A 238 -7.62 -8.01 -4.96
C VAL A 238 -8.41 -9.17 -4.37
N TYR A 239 -7.96 -10.39 -4.65
CA TYR A 239 -8.63 -11.63 -4.28
C TYR A 239 -7.84 -12.39 -3.23
N ALA A 240 -8.52 -12.86 -2.20
CA ALA A 240 -8.05 -13.88 -1.26
C ALA A 240 -8.22 -15.31 -1.85
N PRO A 241 -7.70 -16.37 -1.21
CA PRO A 241 -7.92 -17.75 -1.62
C PRO A 241 -9.41 -18.05 -1.80
N GLY A 242 -9.72 -18.83 -2.83
CA GLY A 242 -11.11 -19.11 -3.23
C GLY A 242 -11.74 -18.04 -4.13
N GLY A 243 -10.99 -17.00 -4.54
CA GLY A 243 -11.48 -15.97 -5.45
C GLY A 243 -12.45 -14.97 -4.81
N VAL A 244 -12.48 -14.91 -3.48
CA VAL A 244 -13.26 -13.92 -2.72
C VAL A 244 -12.46 -12.63 -2.50
N PRO A 245 -13.11 -11.47 -2.27
CA PRO A 245 -12.39 -10.24 -1.98
C PRO A 245 -11.48 -10.36 -0.75
N LEU A 246 -10.31 -9.73 -0.79
CA LEU A 246 -9.45 -9.60 0.39
C LEU A 246 -10.06 -8.61 1.37
N LEU A 247 -10.33 -9.06 2.60
CA LEU A 247 -10.92 -8.25 3.66
C LEU A 247 -9.92 -7.95 4.77
N TYR A 248 -10.20 -6.88 5.52
CA TYR A 248 -9.38 -6.33 6.61
C TYR A 248 -10.03 -6.54 7.98
N ALA A 249 -9.46 -6.00 9.04
CA ALA A 249 -9.86 -6.19 10.43
C ALA A 249 -9.71 -7.64 10.91
N LYS A 250 -8.59 -8.29 10.58
CA LYS A 250 -8.25 -9.60 11.12
C LYS A 250 -7.66 -9.48 12.53
N PRO A 251 -7.88 -10.44 13.43
CA PRO A 251 -7.43 -10.34 14.82
C PRO A 251 -5.93 -10.08 15.00
N THR A 252 -5.11 -10.52 14.05
CA THR A 252 -3.63 -10.37 14.09
C THR A 252 -3.12 -9.37 13.06
N PHE A 253 -3.98 -8.70 12.31
CA PHE A 253 -3.64 -7.85 11.17
C PHE A 253 -2.80 -8.56 10.08
N ARG A 254 -2.69 -9.87 10.13
CA ARG A 254 -1.93 -10.66 9.15
C ARG A 254 -2.82 -11.04 7.98
N ASN A 255 -2.35 -10.78 6.78
CA ASN A 255 -3.05 -11.17 5.55
C ASN A 255 -2.94 -12.67 5.27
N SER A 256 -3.98 -13.23 4.67
CA SER A 256 -3.88 -14.44 3.87
C SER A 256 -3.07 -14.18 2.61
N TYR A 257 -2.76 -15.21 1.84
CA TYR A 257 -2.30 -15.05 0.47
C TYR A 257 -3.32 -14.25 -0.34
N PHE A 258 -2.85 -13.55 -1.37
CA PHE A 258 -3.75 -12.79 -2.24
C PHE A 258 -3.20 -12.68 -3.67
N ILE A 259 -4.09 -12.33 -4.60
CA ILE A 259 -3.78 -11.96 -5.96
C ILE A 259 -4.37 -10.58 -6.23
N ALA A 260 -3.52 -9.61 -6.58
CA ALA A 260 -3.95 -8.32 -7.11
C ALA A 260 -3.87 -8.36 -8.64
N SER A 261 -4.90 -7.89 -9.32
CA SER A 261 -4.97 -7.91 -10.79
C SER A 261 -5.63 -6.66 -11.35
N GLY A 262 -5.29 -6.33 -12.59
CA GLY A 262 -5.99 -5.33 -13.38
C GLY A 262 -7.39 -5.80 -13.79
N THR A 263 -7.68 -5.79 -15.10
CA THR A 263 -8.98 -6.27 -15.63
C THR A 263 -9.08 -7.79 -15.73
N LEU A 264 -7.99 -8.51 -15.52
CA LEU A 264 -7.96 -9.98 -15.52
C LEU A 264 -8.72 -10.54 -14.30
N ILE A 265 -9.54 -11.57 -14.52
CA ILE A 265 -9.99 -12.47 -13.45
C ILE A 265 -8.93 -13.58 -13.34
N PRO A 266 -8.06 -13.55 -12.32
CA PRO A 266 -6.96 -14.50 -12.23
C PRO A 266 -7.46 -15.90 -11.82
N PRO A 267 -6.71 -16.96 -12.11
CA PRO A 267 -6.98 -18.28 -11.54
C PRO A 267 -7.09 -18.20 -10.02
N ALA A 268 -8.10 -18.87 -9.45
CA ALA A 268 -8.28 -18.88 -8.01
C ALA A 268 -7.09 -19.60 -7.32
N LEU A 269 -6.61 -19.04 -6.21
CA LEU A 269 -5.66 -19.75 -5.36
C LEU A 269 -6.33 -21.00 -4.78
N SER A 270 -5.81 -22.16 -5.13
CA SER A 270 -6.18 -23.43 -4.51
C SER A 270 -5.32 -23.61 -3.26
N GLY A 271 -5.93 -23.66 -2.08
CA GLY A 271 -5.26 -24.00 -0.84
C GLY A 271 -5.29 -22.92 0.24
N ARG A 272 -4.89 -23.31 1.43
CA ARG A 272 -5.01 -22.58 2.69
C ARG A 272 -4.20 -21.29 2.67
N GLY A 273 -4.88 -20.17 2.93
CA GLY A 273 -4.24 -18.92 3.33
C GLY A 273 -3.96 -18.91 4.83
#